data_f41634f92aa26465c606918e3c7ef1ee
#
_entry.id   f41634f92aa26465c606918e3c7ef1ee
#
_cell.length_a   1.000
_cell.length_b   1.000
_cell.length_c   1.000
_cell.angle_alpha   90.00
_cell.angle_beta   90.00
_cell.angle_gamma   90.00
#
_symmetry.space_group_name_H-M   'P 1'
#
loop_
_entity.id
_entity.type
_entity.pdbx_description
1 polymer ?
#
loop_
_entity_poly.entity_id
_entity_poly.type
_entity_poly.pdbx_seq_one_letter_code
_entity_poly.pdbx_strand_id
1 'polypeptide(L)'
;MSMLNVKNLNVWFGKRQQRVDAVRDATFEVAHGESFGLVGESGSGKSTILRAITGLAPNWSGQLSIDGNPVPQKRPKAFYKQVQMVFQDPYASLHPRHSVDQVLGETLQLHGFRDIDNRVVKLLDDVGLGQKFRFRYPHQLSGGQRQRVAIARALAPEPELLLLDEPTSALDVSVQAEILNLLTDLRADRNLTYLMVSHDLSVVGHMCDRLAVMKSGEVVDILSVAALRSMEASHPYTRQLFEASL
;
A
#
# COMPACT_ATOMS: atom_id res chain seq x y z
N MET A 1 6.93 16.37 10.57
CA MET A 1 7.99 15.32 10.56
C MET A 1 7.62 14.29 9.49
N SER A 2 8.60 13.70 8.82
CA SER A 2 8.35 12.73 7.74
C SER A 2 8.23 11.33 8.31
N MET A 3 7.13 10.60 8.01
CA MET A 3 6.94 9.19 8.34
C MET A 3 7.80 8.29 7.45
N LEU A 4 7.82 8.55 6.15
CA LEU A 4 8.65 7.83 5.19
C LEU A 4 9.51 8.83 4.41
N ASN A 5 10.80 8.57 4.33
CA ASN A 5 11.71 9.31 3.46
C ASN A 5 12.39 8.33 2.50
N VAL A 6 12.28 8.63 1.22
CA VAL A 6 12.90 7.88 0.11
C VAL A 6 13.83 8.84 -0.61
N LYS A 7 15.15 8.55 -0.63
CA LYS A 7 16.14 9.42 -1.26
C LYS A 7 17.08 8.65 -2.16
N ASN A 8 17.12 9.06 -3.43
CA ASN A 8 17.96 8.45 -4.47
C ASN A 8 17.80 6.93 -4.56
N LEU A 9 16.55 6.45 -4.41
CA LEU A 9 16.25 5.02 -4.43
C LEU A 9 16.43 4.46 -5.85
N ASN A 10 17.28 3.47 -5.94
CA ASN A 10 17.46 2.66 -7.16
C ASN A 10 17.11 1.22 -6.84
N VAL A 11 16.31 0.57 -7.69
CA VAL A 11 15.94 -0.85 -7.53
C VAL A 11 16.12 -1.57 -8.83
N TRP A 12 16.76 -2.75 -8.79
CA TRP A 12 17.02 -3.56 -9.99
C TRP A 12 16.77 -5.04 -9.77
N PHE A 13 16.51 -5.72 -10.87
CA PHE A 13 16.37 -7.17 -10.95
C PHE A 13 17.44 -7.76 -11.87
N GLY A 14 17.72 -9.06 -11.70
CA GLY A 14 18.73 -9.76 -12.50
C GLY A 14 20.17 -9.44 -12.07
N LYS A 15 21.13 -10.00 -12.81
CA LYS A 15 22.57 -9.85 -12.56
C LYS A 15 23.31 -9.54 -13.87
N ARG A 16 24.33 -8.68 -13.79
CA ARG A 16 25.23 -8.35 -14.90
C ARG A 16 24.45 -7.92 -16.17
N GLN A 17 24.60 -8.67 -17.29
CA GLN A 17 24.01 -8.34 -18.59
C GLN A 17 22.47 -8.46 -18.65
N GLN A 18 21.85 -9.13 -17.68
CA GLN A 18 20.38 -9.24 -17.57
C GLN A 18 19.79 -8.33 -16.49
N ARG A 19 20.55 -7.31 -16.08
CA ARG A 19 20.08 -6.33 -15.11
C ARG A 19 19.04 -5.42 -15.75
N VAL A 20 17.89 -5.30 -15.07
CA VAL A 20 16.81 -4.35 -15.40
C VAL A 20 16.66 -3.40 -14.24
N ASP A 21 16.94 -2.11 -14.46
CA ASP A 21 16.74 -1.05 -13.49
C ASP A 21 15.25 -0.64 -13.50
N ALA A 22 14.51 -1.12 -12.50
CA ALA A 22 13.08 -0.91 -12.40
C ALA A 22 12.72 0.42 -11.72
N VAL A 23 13.60 0.94 -10.87
CA VAL A 23 13.50 2.27 -10.25
C VAL A 23 14.85 2.94 -10.33
N ARG A 24 14.85 4.22 -10.70
CA ARG A 24 16.05 5.05 -10.89
C ARG A 24 15.88 6.37 -10.15
N ASP A 25 16.77 6.61 -9.20
CA ASP A 25 16.91 7.86 -8.45
C ASP A 25 15.60 8.43 -7.87
N ALA A 26 14.68 7.55 -7.44
CA ALA A 26 13.41 8.00 -6.90
C ALA A 26 13.61 8.69 -5.54
N THR A 27 13.07 9.93 -5.45
CA THR A 27 13.19 10.77 -4.25
C THR A 27 11.84 11.39 -3.93
N PHE A 28 11.30 11.11 -2.74
CA PHE A 28 10.07 11.70 -2.20
C PHE A 28 9.97 11.46 -0.70
N GLU A 29 9.07 12.18 -0.06
CA GLU A 29 8.76 12.00 1.36
C GLU A 29 7.26 11.97 1.61
N VAL A 30 6.85 11.26 2.66
CA VAL A 30 5.46 11.15 3.12
C VAL A 30 5.42 11.60 4.58
N ALA A 31 4.56 12.56 4.90
CA ALA A 31 4.40 13.05 6.27
C ALA A 31 3.58 12.04 7.13
N HIS A 32 3.64 12.19 8.46
CA HIS A 32 2.75 11.41 9.34
C HIS A 32 1.29 11.74 9.07
N GLY A 33 0.45 10.71 8.98
CA GLY A 33 -0.98 10.83 8.70
C GLY A 33 -1.31 11.22 7.25
N GLU A 34 -0.31 11.46 6.39
CA GLU A 34 -0.51 11.77 4.98
C GLU A 34 -0.91 10.53 4.18
N SER A 35 -1.77 10.70 3.19
CA SER A 35 -1.99 9.73 2.11
C SER A 35 -1.27 10.22 0.85
N PHE A 36 -0.24 9.49 0.43
CA PHE A 36 0.60 9.83 -0.71
C PHE A 36 0.44 8.80 -1.83
N GLY A 37 0.15 9.27 -3.05
CA GLY A 37 -0.06 8.45 -4.23
C GLY A 37 1.21 8.26 -5.07
N LEU A 38 1.42 7.06 -5.62
CA LEU A 38 2.35 6.82 -6.72
C LEU A 38 1.52 6.45 -7.95
N VAL A 39 1.58 7.27 -8.99
CA VAL A 39 0.82 7.09 -10.24
C VAL A 39 1.73 6.97 -11.45
N GLY A 40 1.21 6.45 -12.57
CA GLY A 40 1.93 6.29 -13.83
C GLY A 40 1.54 4.98 -14.52
N GLU A 41 2.04 4.78 -15.73
CA GLU A 41 1.75 3.59 -16.54
C GLU A 41 2.14 2.27 -15.88
N SER A 42 1.56 1.17 -16.35
CA SER A 42 1.97 -0.17 -15.93
C SER A 42 3.47 -0.39 -16.23
N GLY A 43 4.19 -0.97 -15.28
CA GLY A 43 5.64 -1.18 -15.42
C GLY A 43 6.51 0.06 -15.12
N SER A 44 5.96 1.20 -14.72
CA SER A 44 6.76 2.40 -14.36
C SER A 44 7.57 2.29 -13.06
N GLY A 45 7.44 1.18 -12.30
CA GLY A 45 8.23 0.95 -11.09
C GLY A 45 7.50 1.17 -9.76
N LYS A 46 6.22 1.57 -9.76
CA LYS A 46 5.43 1.90 -8.55
C LYS A 46 5.43 0.79 -7.48
N SER A 47 4.92 -0.39 -7.82
CA SER A 47 4.89 -1.54 -6.91
C SER A 47 6.29 -2.01 -6.52
N THR A 48 7.30 -1.74 -7.36
CA THR A 48 8.70 -2.04 -7.07
C THR A 48 9.23 -1.20 -5.92
N ILE A 49 8.81 0.07 -5.80
CA ILE A 49 9.14 0.92 -4.65
C ILE A 49 8.55 0.31 -3.37
N LEU A 50 7.27 -0.09 -3.37
CA LEU A 50 6.64 -0.73 -2.21
C LEU A 50 7.39 -2.02 -1.80
N ARG A 51 7.77 -2.83 -2.79
CA ARG A 51 8.56 -4.05 -2.57
C ARG A 51 9.96 -3.77 -2.04
N ALA A 52 10.59 -2.68 -2.45
CA ALA A 52 11.88 -2.27 -1.90
C ALA A 52 11.73 -1.82 -0.44
N ILE A 53 10.71 -1.05 -0.09
CA ILE A 53 10.43 -0.62 1.29
C ILE A 53 10.21 -1.85 2.18
N THR A 54 9.39 -2.82 1.76
CA THR A 54 9.08 -4.03 2.55
C THR A 54 10.20 -5.07 2.58
N GLY A 55 11.24 -4.92 1.75
CA GLY A 55 12.32 -5.91 1.65
C GLY A 55 12.01 -7.08 0.72
N LEU A 56 10.91 -7.03 -0.03
CA LEU A 56 10.57 -8.03 -1.05
C LEU A 56 11.39 -7.87 -2.34
N ALA A 57 11.95 -6.68 -2.60
CA ALA A 57 12.94 -6.44 -3.65
C ALA A 57 14.34 -6.49 -3.02
N PRO A 58 15.18 -7.50 -3.33
CA PRO A 58 16.43 -7.71 -2.62
C PRO A 58 17.55 -6.74 -3.03
N ASN A 59 17.50 -6.22 -4.27
CA ASN A 59 18.57 -5.38 -4.80
C ASN A 59 18.09 -3.94 -4.91
N TRP A 60 18.59 -3.11 -4.02
CA TRP A 60 18.32 -1.67 -4.03
C TRP A 60 19.51 -0.90 -3.42
N SER A 61 19.60 0.37 -3.75
CA SER A 61 20.53 1.34 -3.17
C SER A 61 19.83 2.69 -2.99
N GLY A 62 20.46 3.60 -2.27
CA GLY A 62 19.88 4.87 -1.85
C GLY A 62 19.60 4.87 -0.35
N GLN A 63 18.74 5.77 0.10
CA GLN A 63 18.39 5.91 1.51
C GLN A 63 16.89 5.72 1.69
N LEU A 64 16.52 4.85 2.62
CA LEU A 64 15.16 4.67 3.10
C LEU A 64 15.16 4.90 4.60
N SER A 65 14.27 5.73 5.11
CA SER A 65 14.04 5.86 6.55
C SER A 65 12.56 5.92 6.87
N ILE A 66 12.19 5.39 8.04
CA ILE A 66 10.84 5.42 8.58
C ILE A 66 10.94 6.04 9.97
N ASP A 67 10.16 7.10 10.17
CA ASP A 67 10.19 7.93 11.38
C ASP A 67 11.62 8.33 11.77
N GLY A 68 12.40 8.78 10.78
CA GLY A 68 13.80 9.18 10.93
C GLY A 68 14.80 8.02 11.08
N ASN A 69 14.35 6.79 11.27
CA ASN A 69 15.21 5.62 11.46
C ASN A 69 15.58 4.98 10.12
N PRO A 70 16.87 4.78 9.80
CA PRO A 70 17.29 4.12 8.58
C PRO A 70 16.73 2.70 8.47
N VAL A 71 16.23 2.34 7.30
CA VAL A 71 15.69 1.01 7.01
C VAL A 71 16.83 0.10 6.55
N PRO A 72 17.22 -0.95 7.33
CA PRO A 72 18.30 -1.85 6.96
C PRO A 72 17.90 -2.77 5.81
N GLN A 73 18.88 -3.32 5.07
CA GLN A 73 18.64 -4.29 3.97
C GLN A 73 17.80 -5.49 4.44
N LYS A 74 18.15 -6.07 5.60
CA LYS A 74 17.35 -7.11 6.25
C LYS A 74 16.42 -6.46 7.28
N ARG A 75 15.11 -6.47 7.01
CA ARG A 75 14.11 -5.88 7.89
C ARG A 75 14.01 -6.65 9.21
N PRO A 76 14.15 -6.00 10.37
CA PRO A 76 13.94 -6.66 11.66
C PRO A 76 12.44 -6.94 11.90
N LYS A 77 12.12 -7.84 12.83
CA LYS A 77 10.71 -8.17 13.14
C LYS A 77 9.89 -6.93 13.56
N ALA A 78 10.51 -6.00 14.30
CA ALA A 78 9.87 -4.75 14.73
C ALA A 78 9.42 -3.87 13.55
N PHE A 79 10.16 -3.89 12.43
CA PHE A 79 9.78 -3.18 11.22
C PHE A 79 8.40 -3.61 10.70
N TYR A 80 8.14 -4.92 10.69
CA TYR A 80 6.86 -5.46 10.22
C TYR A 80 5.69 -5.23 11.19
N LYS A 81 5.93 -4.71 12.39
CA LYS A 81 4.88 -4.19 13.24
C LYS A 81 4.47 -2.78 12.79
N GLN A 82 5.43 -1.94 12.43
CA GLN A 82 5.22 -0.55 12.05
C GLN A 82 4.75 -0.39 10.60
N VAL A 83 5.21 -1.26 9.69
CA VAL A 83 4.94 -1.18 8.25
C VAL A 83 4.25 -2.43 7.77
N GLN A 84 3.07 -2.27 7.17
CA GLN A 84 2.31 -3.36 6.56
C GLN A 84 1.96 -3.06 5.11
N MET A 85 1.60 -4.11 4.35
CA MET A 85 1.26 -3.98 2.94
C MET A 85 -0.02 -4.74 2.62
N VAL A 86 -0.91 -4.07 1.90
CA VAL A 86 -2.06 -4.67 1.22
C VAL A 86 -1.69 -4.86 -0.24
N PHE A 87 -1.75 -6.10 -0.71
CA PHE A 87 -1.37 -6.48 -2.07
C PHE A 87 -2.55 -6.34 -3.04
N GLN A 88 -2.23 -6.20 -4.32
CA GLN A 88 -3.18 -6.07 -5.41
C GLN A 88 -4.14 -7.26 -5.52
N ASP A 89 -3.63 -8.48 -5.35
CA ASP A 89 -4.44 -9.70 -5.45
C ASP A 89 -4.79 -10.24 -4.04
N PRO A 90 -6.05 -10.08 -3.60
CA PRO A 90 -6.49 -10.63 -2.32
C PRO A 90 -6.53 -12.15 -2.30
N TYR A 91 -6.65 -12.83 -3.46
CA TYR A 91 -6.59 -14.30 -3.53
C TYR A 91 -5.21 -14.83 -3.19
N ALA A 92 -4.17 -14.26 -3.80
CA ALA A 92 -2.78 -14.63 -3.51
C ALA A 92 -2.35 -14.23 -2.10
N SER A 93 -3.07 -13.30 -1.48
CA SER A 93 -2.77 -12.79 -0.15
C SER A 93 -3.23 -13.70 0.99
N LEU A 94 -4.23 -14.55 0.78
CA LEU A 94 -4.84 -15.38 1.82
C LEU A 94 -4.53 -16.86 1.58
N HIS A 95 -4.09 -17.56 2.62
CA HIS A 95 -3.84 -18.99 2.51
C HIS A 95 -5.18 -19.75 2.29
N PRO A 96 -5.34 -20.54 1.20
CA PRO A 96 -6.65 -21.07 0.78
C PRO A 96 -7.27 -22.08 1.76
N ARG A 97 -6.46 -22.67 2.64
CA ARG A 97 -6.87 -23.66 3.65
C ARG A 97 -7.01 -23.08 5.06
N HIS A 98 -6.77 -21.78 5.26
CA HIS A 98 -6.96 -21.11 6.56
C HIS A 98 -8.30 -20.40 6.56
N SER A 99 -9.04 -20.54 7.66
CA SER A 99 -10.21 -19.70 7.92
C SER A 99 -9.76 -18.25 8.18
N VAL A 100 -10.69 -17.32 8.11
CA VAL A 100 -10.44 -15.91 8.47
C VAL A 100 -9.89 -15.79 9.89
N ASP A 101 -10.44 -16.56 10.82
CA ASP A 101 -9.95 -16.65 12.20
C ASP A 101 -8.49 -17.05 12.30
N GLN A 102 -8.09 -18.09 11.56
CA GLN A 102 -6.69 -18.53 11.52
C GLN A 102 -5.77 -17.47 10.91
N VAL A 103 -6.15 -16.83 9.80
CA VAL A 103 -5.35 -15.79 9.14
C VAL A 103 -5.08 -14.62 10.07
N LEU A 104 -6.12 -14.13 10.75
CA LEU A 104 -5.99 -12.98 11.66
C LEU A 104 -5.31 -13.39 12.96
N GLY A 105 -5.69 -14.53 13.54
CA GLY A 105 -5.14 -15.06 14.78
C GLY A 105 -3.63 -15.34 14.69
N GLU A 106 -3.17 -16.00 13.63
CA GLU A 106 -1.74 -16.25 13.40
C GLU A 106 -0.95 -14.95 13.27
N THR A 107 -1.50 -13.94 12.58
CA THR A 107 -0.86 -12.64 12.45
C THR A 107 -0.72 -11.95 13.82
N LEU A 108 -1.77 -11.94 14.62
CA LEU A 108 -1.74 -11.39 15.98
C LEU A 108 -0.74 -12.12 16.88
N GLN A 109 -0.73 -13.46 16.86
CA GLN A 109 0.23 -14.28 17.62
C GLN A 109 1.67 -14.02 17.21
N LEU A 110 1.95 -13.93 15.90
CA LEU A 110 3.27 -13.63 15.36
C LEU A 110 3.82 -12.30 15.91
N HIS A 111 2.95 -11.31 16.09
CA HIS A 111 3.32 -9.99 16.63
C HIS A 111 3.22 -9.90 18.16
N GLY A 112 2.93 -11.02 18.85
CA GLY A 112 2.97 -11.13 20.31
C GLY A 112 1.76 -10.55 21.03
N PHE A 113 0.64 -10.37 20.32
CA PHE A 113 -0.59 -9.92 20.96
C PHE A 113 -1.22 -11.02 21.83
N ARG A 114 -1.92 -10.60 22.87
CA ARG A 114 -2.77 -11.44 23.73
C ARG A 114 -4.22 -11.19 23.40
N ASP A 115 -5.12 -11.98 23.98
CA ASP A 115 -6.56 -11.85 23.79
C ASP A 115 -6.97 -11.90 22.31
N ILE A 116 -6.47 -12.94 21.63
CA ILE A 116 -6.60 -13.10 20.18
C ILE A 116 -8.06 -13.11 19.74
N ASP A 117 -8.94 -13.80 20.49
CA ASP A 117 -10.37 -13.93 20.14
C ASP A 117 -11.06 -12.58 20.03
N ASN A 118 -10.94 -11.72 21.04
CA ASN A 118 -11.56 -10.39 21.02
C ASN A 118 -10.93 -9.48 19.97
N ARG A 119 -9.63 -9.60 19.73
CA ARG A 119 -8.93 -8.84 18.69
C ARG A 119 -9.37 -9.25 17.28
N VAL A 120 -9.57 -10.53 17.02
CA VAL A 120 -10.11 -11.02 15.74
C VAL A 120 -11.50 -10.46 15.49
N VAL A 121 -12.37 -10.51 16.51
CA VAL A 121 -13.71 -9.94 16.43
C VAL A 121 -13.66 -8.45 16.10
N LYS A 122 -12.84 -7.68 16.85
CA LYS A 122 -12.66 -6.26 16.62
C LYS A 122 -12.16 -5.95 15.20
N LEU A 123 -11.16 -6.69 14.71
CA LEU A 123 -10.64 -6.50 13.35
C LEU A 123 -11.71 -6.77 12.28
N LEU A 124 -12.58 -7.75 12.48
CA LEU A 124 -13.69 -8.03 11.58
C LEU A 124 -14.73 -6.91 11.58
N ASP A 125 -15.01 -6.35 12.75
CA ASP A 125 -15.94 -5.23 12.90
C ASP A 125 -15.34 -3.95 12.28
N ASP A 126 -14.04 -3.68 12.52
CA ASP A 126 -13.32 -2.54 11.95
C ASP A 126 -13.34 -2.51 10.40
N VAL A 127 -13.42 -3.69 9.75
CA VAL A 127 -13.52 -3.76 8.28
C VAL A 127 -14.96 -4.02 7.79
N GLY A 128 -15.96 -3.93 8.68
CA GLY A 128 -17.39 -4.05 8.35
C GLY A 128 -17.83 -5.45 7.92
N LEU A 129 -17.14 -6.52 8.35
CA LEU A 129 -17.53 -7.90 8.06
C LEU A 129 -18.41 -8.51 9.17
N GLY A 130 -18.04 -8.29 10.44
CA GLY A 130 -18.66 -8.87 11.61
C GLY A 130 -18.30 -10.35 11.83
N GLN A 131 -18.71 -10.88 13.01
CA GLN A 131 -18.30 -12.21 13.50
C GLN A 131 -18.74 -13.38 12.62
N LYS A 132 -19.83 -13.26 11.87
CA LYS A 132 -20.35 -14.33 10.99
C LYS A 132 -19.38 -14.78 9.91
N PHE A 133 -18.33 -13.97 9.61
CA PHE A 133 -17.30 -14.30 8.64
C PHE A 133 -16.08 -14.99 9.25
N ARG A 134 -15.97 -15.04 10.58
CA ARG A 134 -14.81 -15.52 11.32
C ARG A 134 -14.32 -16.89 10.87
N PHE A 135 -15.22 -17.84 10.70
CA PHE A 135 -14.88 -19.24 10.38
C PHE A 135 -15.03 -19.58 8.90
N ARG A 136 -15.22 -18.58 8.04
CA ARG A 136 -15.26 -18.79 6.59
C ARG A 136 -13.86 -18.94 6.03
N TYR A 137 -13.77 -19.69 4.94
CA TYR A 137 -12.57 -19.88 4.14
C TYR A 137 -12.56 -18.88 2.96
N PRO A 138 -11.38 -18.57 2.37
CA PRO A 138 -11.29 -17.63 1.25
C PRO A 138 -12.22 -17.94 0.07
N HIS A 139 -12.43 -19.21 -0.26
CA HIS A 139 -13.33 -19.61 -1.34
C HIS A 139 -14.82 -19.36 -1.04
N GLN A 140 -15.20 -19.10 0.20
CA GLN A 140 -16.55 -18.77 0.66
C GLN A 140 -16.80 -17.25 0.72
N LEU A 141 -15.83 -16.45 0.33
CA LEU A 141 -15.88 -14.98 0.39
C LEU A 141 -15.95 -14.40 -1.02
N SER A 142 -16.69 -13.29 -1.17
CA SER A 142 -16.62 -12.46 -2.40
C SER A 142 -15.26 -11.76 -2.52
N GLY A 143 -14.96 -11.17 -3.68
CA GLY A 143 -13.74 -10.39 -3.89
C GLY A 143 -13.57 -9.26 -2.86
N GLY A 144 -14.59 -8.44 -2.66
CA GLY A 144 -14.58 -7.37 -1.67
C GLY A 144 -14.46 -7.86 -0.22
N GLN A 145 -15.09 -9.01 0.12
CA GLN A 145 -14.93 -9.61 1.45
C GLN A 145 -13.50 -10.12 1.68
N ARG A 146 -12.86 -10.71 0.67
CA ARG A 146 -11.44 -11.10 0.75
C ARG A 146 -10.53 -9.89 0.92
N GLN A 147 -10.81 -8.81 0.20
CA GLN A 147 -10.04 -7.57 0.32
C GLN A 147 -10.18 -6.99 1.73
N ARG A 148 -11.38 -6.99 2.32
CA ARG A 148 -11.60 -6.58 3.72
C ARG A 148 -10.80 -7.45 4.70
N VAL A 149 -10.73 -8.76 4.49
CA VAL A 149 -9.89 -9.67 5.31
C VAL A 149 -8.39 -9.37 5.12
N ALA A 150 -7.94 -9.08 3.89
CA ALA A 150 -6.54 -8.70 3.64
C ALA A 150 -6.18 -7.37 4.33
N ILE A 151 -7.10 -6.40 4.33
CA ILE A 151 -6.95 -5.14 5.07
C ILE A 151 -6.93 -5.42 6.59
N ALA A 152 -7.86 -6.21 7.12
CA ALA A 152 -7.90 -6.58 8.54
C ALA A 152 -6.58 -7.25 8.99
N ARG A 153 -6.03 -8.14 8.16
CA ARG A 153 -4.72 -8.78 8.42
C ARG A 153 -3.59 -7.75 8.47
N ALA A 154 -3.57 -6.80 7.54
CA ALA A 154 -2.56 -5.75 7.54
C ALA A 154 -2.70 -4.81 8.75
N LEU A 155 -3.91 -4.61 9.26
CA LEU A 155 -4.17 -3.81 10.47
C LEU A 155 -3.88 -4.54 11.79
N ALA A 156 -3.80 -5.88 11.77
CA ALA A 156 -3.63 -6.69 12.98
C ALA A 156 -2.38 -6.33 13.81
N PRO A 157 -1.21 -5.99 13.21
CA PRO A 157 -0.05 -5.53 13.96
C PRO A 157 -0.15 -4.11 14.54
N GLU A 158 -1.23 -3.38 14.25
CA GLU A 158 -1.42 -1.95 14.59
C GLU A 158 -0.32 -1.07 13.94
N PRO A 159 -0.19 -1.09 12.59
CA PRO A 159 0.86 -0.36 11.88
C PRO A 159 0.64 1.15 11.91
N GLU A 160 1.72 1.91 11.67
CA GLU A 160 1.69 3.36 11.47
C GLU A 160 1.73 3.73 9.97
N LEU A 161 2.38 2.87 9.15
CA LEU A 161 2.47 3.02 7.70
C LEU A 161 1.84 1.81 6.99
N LEU A 162 0.86 2.08 6.14
CA LEU A 162 0.22 1.09 5.30
C LEU A 162 0.54 1.35 3.82
N LEU A 163 1.16 0.37 3.19
CA LEU A 163 1.49 0.37 1.78
C LEU A 163 0.33 -0.30 1.02
N LEU A 164 -0.28 0.41 0.09
CA LEU A 164 -1.45 -0.04 -0.67
C LEU A 164 -1.06 -0.24 -2.14
N ASP A 165 -0.90 -1.48 -2.59
CA ASP A 165 -0.55 -1.81 -3.98
C ASP A 165 -1.82 -2.10 -4.75
N GLU A 166 -2.36 -1.11 -5.45
CA GLU A 166 -3.61 -1.20 -6.24
C GLU A 166 -4.77 -1.89 -5.49
N PRO A 167 -5.17 -1.41 -4.31
CA PRO A 167 -6.01 -2.16 -3.38
C PRO A 167 -7.43 -2.46 -3.88
N THR A 168 -7.83 -1.91 -5.02
CA THR A 168 -9.19 -2.05 -5.56
C THR A 168 -9.24 -2.48 -7.02
N SER A 169 -8.10 -2.63 -7.71
CA SER A 169 -8.04 -2.86 -9.17
C SER A 169 -8.69 -4.18 -9.64
N ALA A 170 -8.84 -5.16 -8.74
CA ALA A 170 -9.47 -6.45 -9.03
C ALA A 170 -10.96 -6.53 -8.61
N LEU A 171 -11.60 -5.39 -8.30
CA LEU A 171 -12.96 -5.33 -7.76
C LEU A 171 -13.91 -4.58 -8.71
N ASP A 172 -15.19 -4.92 -8.62
CA ASP A 172 -16.26 -4.18 -9.29
C ASP A 172 -16.35 -2.73 -8.78
N VAL A 173 -16.80 -1.79 -9.62
CA VAL A 173 -16.82 -0.34 -9.31
C VAL A 173 -17.55 -0.02 -8.00
N SER A 174 -18.69 -0.67 -7.73
CA SER A 174 -19.44 -0.44 -6.49
C SER A 174 -18.68 -0.90 -5.24
N VAL A 175 -18.05 -2.09 -5.32
CA VAL A 175 -17.23 -2.65 -4.24
C VAL A 175 -15.94 -1.85 -4.07
N GLN A 176 -15.37 -1.33 -5.16
CA GLN A 176 -14.21 -0.45 -5.12
C GLN A 176 -14.48 0.79 -4.26
N ALA A 177 -15.62 1.48 -4.50
CA ALA A 177 -15.99 2.66 -3.70
C ALA A 177 -16.13 2.34 -2.22
N GLU A 178 -16.73 1.19 -1.87
CA GLU A 178 -16.85 0.75 -0.47
C GLU A 178 -15.48 0.52 0.20
N ILE A 179 -14.52 -0.09 -0.51
CA ILE A 179 -13.18 -0.33 0.03
C ILE A 179 -12.40 0.98 0.18
N LEU A 180 -12.54 1.93 -0.76
CA LEU A 180 -11.89 3.25 -0.66
C LEU A 180 -12.44 4.04 0.54
N ASN A 181 -13.76 4.05 0.74
CA ASN A 181 -14.37 4.69 1.90
C ASN A 181 -13.88 4.04 3.21
N LEU A 182 -13.88 2.70 3.29
CA LEU A 182 -13.33 1.99 4.44
C LEU A 182 -11.88 2.39 4.74
N LEU A 183 -11.01 2.48 3.73
CA LEU A 183 -9.62 2.91 3.92
C LEU A 183 -9.52 4.36 4.38
N THR A 184 -10.41 5.25 3.90
CA THR A 184 -10.47 6.65 4.35
C THR A 184 -10.85 6.73 5.83
N ASP A 185 -11.88 6.01 6.25
CA ASP A 185 -12.34 5.98 7.64
C ASP A 185 -11.25 5.41 8.56
N LEU A 186 -10.64 4.27 8.17
CA LEU A 186 -9.56 3.64 8.93
C LEU A 186 -8.33 4.57 9.08
N ARG A 187 -8.01 5.36 8.04
CA ARG A 187 -6.93 6.33 8.12
C ARG A 187 -7.23 7.41 9.17
N ALA A 188 -8.44 7.96 9.14
CA ALA A 188 -8.87 8.99 10.08
C ALA A 188 -8.91 8.46 11.52
N ASP A 189 -9.54 7.30 11.73
CA ASP A 189 -9.75 6.71 13.06
C ASP A 189 -8.45 6.28 13.74
N ARG A 190 -7.46 5.84 12.96
CA ARG A 190 -6.19 5.27 13.47
C ARG A 190 -4.97 6.16 13.20
N ASN A 191 -5.16 7.34 12.61
CA ASN A 191 -4.08 8.25 12.18
C ASN A 191 -3.01 7.54 11.34
N LEU A 192 -3.45 6.70 10.38
CA LEU A 192 -2.56 5.93 9.53
C LEU A 192 -1.92 6.82 8.45
N THR A 193 -0.67 6.51 8.13
CA THR A 193 0.00 7.06 6.95
C THR A 193 -0.15 6.07 5.80
N TYR A 194 -0.48 6.55 4.60
CA TYR A 194 -0.62 5.72 3.41
C TYR A 194 0.42 6.07 2.35
N LEU A 195 1.01 5.03 1.75
CA LEU A 195 1.67 5.12 0.45
C LEU A 195 0.90 4.21 -0.50
N MET A 196 0.15 4.80 -1.43
CA MET A 196 -0.76 4.10 -2.32
C MET A 196 -0.27 4.10 -3.76
N VAL A 197 -0.25 2.94 -4.38
CA VAL A 197 -0.08 2.77 -5.84
C VAL A 197 -1.44 2.67 -6.50
N SER A 198 -1.66 3.44 -7.54
CA SER A 198 -2.82 3.31 -8.41
C SER A 198 -2.45 3.75 -9.84
N HIS A 199 -3.13 3.17 -10.84
CA HIS A 199 -3.12 3.68 -12.22
C HIS A 199 -4.35 4.54 -12.51
N ASP A 200 -5.31 4.61 -11.59
CA ASP A 200 -6.53 5.41 -11.69
C ASP A 200 -6.37 6.73 -10.92
N LEU A 201 -6.33 7.84 -11.66
CA LEU A 201 -6.17 9.18 -11.08
C LEU A 201 -7.42 9.63 -10.31
N SER A 202 -8.60 9.10 -10.61
CA SER A 202 -9.82 9.41 -9.85
C SER A 202 -9.74 8.84 -8.44
N VAL A 203 -9.23 7.62 -8.30
CA VAL A 203 -8.95 6.97 -7.00
C VAL A 203 -7.93 7.80 -6.20
N VAL A 204 -6.85 8.23 -6.85
CA VAL A 204 -5.81 9.04 -6.19
C VAL A 204 -6.34 10.41 -5.79
N GLY A 205 -7.13 11.04 -6.66
CA GLY A 205 -7.79 12.32 -6.39
C GLY A 205 -8.79 12.27 -5.23
N HIS A 206 -9.32 11.09 -4.90
CA HIS A 206 -10.20 10.85 -3.76
C HIS A 206 -9.44 10.52 -2.47
N MET A 207 -8.40 9.70 -2.57
CA MET A 207 -7.73 9.06 -1.44
C MET A 207 -6.50 9.82 -0.92
N CYS A 208 -5.80 10.56 -1.79
CA CYS A 208 -4.48 11.11 -1.49
C CYS A 208 -4.50 12.62 -1.23
N ASP A 209 -3.50 13.09 -0.51
CA ASP A 209 -3.24 14.51 -0.28
C ASP A 209 -2.25 15.05 -1.33
N ARG A 210 -1.23 14.25 -1.65
CA ARG A 210 -0.20 14.50 -2.65
C ARG A 210 0.08 13.24 -3.46
N LEU A 211 0.74 13.40 -4.60
CA LEU A 211 1.14 12.29 -5.46
C LEU A 211 2.48 12.55 -6.15
N ALA A 212 3.17 11.45 -6.45
CA ALA A 212 4.31 11.44 -7.37
C ALA A 212 3.93 10.71 -8.66
N VAL A 213 4.28 11.30 -9.79
CA VAL A 213 4.10 10.73 -11.12
C VAL A 213 5.38 10.00 -11.52
N MET A 214 5.25 8.74 -11.89
CA MET A 214 6.36 7.89 -12.31
C MET A 214 6.32 7.57 -13.79
N LYS A 215 7.46 7.72 -14.45
CA LYS A 215 7.67 7.30 -15.84
C LYS A 215 8.98 6.52 -15.96
N SER A 216 8.93 5.32 -16.52
CA SER A 216 10.13 4.52 -16.85
C SER A 216 11.11 4.37 -15.68
N GLY A 217 10.60 4.20 -14.46
CA GLY A 217 11.42 4.02 -13.24
C GLY A 217 11.81 5.30 -12.51
N GLU A 218 11.49 6.47 -13.01
CA GLU A 218 11.82 7.77 -12.43
C GLU A 218 10.60 8.50 -11.90
N VAL A 219 10.74 9.26 -10.81
CA VAL A 219 9.75 10.23 -10.35
C VAL A 219 9.96 11.51 -11.18
N VAL A 220 8.98 11.83 -12.02
CA VAL A 220 9.07 12.98 -12.96
C VAL A 220 8.34 14.22 -12.46
N ASP A 221 7.39 14.05 -11.54
CA ASP A 221 6.64 15.18 -10.96
C ASP A 221 6.14 14.80 -9.56
N ILE A 222 6.02 15.79 -8.66
CA ILE A 222 5.37 15.64 -7.35
C ILE A 222 4.44 16.83 -7.17
N LEU A 223 3.16 16.56 -6.94
CA LEU A 223 2.12 17.59 -6.87
C LEU A 223 1.07 17.29 -5.82
N SER A 224 0.33 18.32 -5.42
CA SER A 224 -0.84 18.17 -4.57
C SER A 224 -2.03 17.65 -5.38
N VAL A 225 -2.99 17.02 -4.70
CA VAL A 225 -4.26 16.64 -5.35
C VAL A 225 -5.05 17.87 -5.82
N ALA A 226 -4.86 19.04 -5.21
CA ALA A 226 -5.44 20.29 -5.73
C ALA A 226 -4.91 20.60 -7.14
N ALA A 227 -3.59 20.49 -7.37
CA ALA A 227 -2.97 20.66 -8.68
C ALA A 227 -3.42 19.57 -9.69
N LEU A 228 -3.64 18.33 -9.24
CA LEU A 228 -4.26 17.30 -10.08
C LEU A 228 -5.66 17.71 -10.54
N ARG A 229 -6.50 18.23 -9.65
CA ARG A 229 -7.88 18.66 -9.97
C ARG A 229 -7.93 19.89 -10.88
N SER A 230 -6.97 20.80 -10.77
CA SER A 230 -6.83 21.97 -11.68
C SER A 230 -6.04 21.66 -12.93
N MET A 231 -5.64 20.40 -13.17
CA MET A 231 -4.86 19.97 -14.34
C MET A 231 -3.50 20.68 -14.46
N GLU A 232 -2.97 21.18 -13.34
CA GLU A 232 -1.68 21.85 -13.28
C GLU A 232 -0.56 20.80 -13.17
N ALA A 233 0.28 20.73 -14.17
CA ALA A 233 1.38 19.78 -14.24
C ALA A 233 2.66 20.49 -14.73
N SER A 234 3.78 20.22 -14.06
CA SER A 234 5.08 20.78 -14.45
C SER A 234 5.70 19.99 -15.60
N HIS A 235 5.59 18.67 -15.57
CA HIS A 235 6.19 17.79 -16.55
C HIS A 235 5.23 17.48 -17.72
N PRO A 236 5.71 17.47 -18.99
CA PRO A 236 4.84 17.18 -20.15
C PRO A 236 4.14 15.82 -20.09
N TYR A 237 4.79 14.80 -19.57
CA TYR A 237 4.19 13.47 -19.38
C TYR A 237 3.03 13.49 -18.37
N THR A 238 3.15 14.28 -17.30
CA THR A 238 2.08 14.45 -16.31
C THR A 238 0.83 15.03 -16.97
N ARG A 239 0.97 16.00 -17.86
CA ARG A 239 -0.14 16.58 -18.67
C ARG A 239 -0.80 15.52 -19.54
N GLN A 240 0.00 14.75 -20.27
CA GLN A 240 -0.51 13.66 -21.11
C GLN A 240 -1.28 12.61 -20.30
N LEU A 241 -0.75 12.26 -19.10
CA LEU A 241 -1.42 11.32 -18.21
C LEU A 241 -2.76 11.86 -17.71
N PHE A 242 -2.85 13.14 -17.40
CA PHE A 242 -4.08 13.80 -16.98
C PHE A 242 -5.12 13.82 -18.10
N GLU A 243 -4.70 14.22 -19.33
CA GLU A 243 -5.57 14.28 -20.52
C GLU A 243 -6.12 12.89 -20.89
N ALA A 244 -5.33 11.83 -20.70
CA ALA A 244 -5.76 10.45 -20.98
C ALA A 244 -6.74 9.87 -19.94
N SER A 245 -6.94 10.56 -18.81
CA SER A 245 -7.78 10.08 -17.69
C SER A 245 -9.13 10.83 -17.60
N LEU A 246 -9.38 11.77 -18.53
CA LEU A 246 -10.66 12.46 -18.73
C LEU A 246 -11.59 11.65 -19.62
#